data_38d05bd388139da5404b06985dd7eb35
#
_entry.id   38d05bd388139da5404b06985dd7eb35
#
_cell.length_a   1.000
_cell.length_b   1.000
_cell.length_c   1.000
_cell.angle_alpha   90.00
_cell.angle_beta   90.00
_cell.angle_gamma   90.00
#
_symmetry.space_group_name_H-M   'P 1'
#
loop_
_entity.id
_entity.type
_entity.pdbx_description
1 polymer ?
#
loop_
_entity_poly.entity_id
_entity_poly.type
_entity_poly.pdbx_seq_one_letter_code
_entity_poly.pdbx_strand_id
1 'polypeptide(L)'
;MLWESILRNAVGLALFAAVTVGVIAATQVGTAEAIAEQRAAARLRALLEILPEDTFDNALLEDVVLVDDTALGLDEPEEAFVARRGDDLVAAMVPVRVPDGYSGEIRLVLGLRPDGSIVGVRTLEHRETPGLGDKIELRKSNWILAFEGRSLGDPPREDWAVRKDGGAFDAFTGATITPRAVVAGIYRALDWFERGGRDALFGPTTTMESTGQ
;
A
#
# COMPACT_ATOMS: atom_id res chain seq x y z
N MET A 1 6.31 -58.16 -4.07
CA MET A 1 5.57 -57.49 -5.18
C MET A 1 4.89 -56.18 -4.74
N LEU A 2 3.96 -56.18 -3.76
CA LEU A 2 3.29 -54.93 -3.34
C LEU A 2 4.26 -53.87 -2.77
N TRP A 3 5.16 -54.25 -1.89
CA TRP A 3 6.16 -53.35 -1.30
C TRP A 3 7.13 -52.74 -2.32
N GLU A 4 7.56 -53.50 -3.28
CA GLU A 4 8.47 -53.05 -4.36
C GLU A 4 7.80 -52.03 -5.26
N SER A 5 6.50 -52.23 -5.56
CA SER A 5 5.70 -51.27 -6.34
C SER A 5 5.47 -50.00 -5.56
N ILE A 6 5.16 -50.08 -4.26
CA ILE A 6 4.96 -48.94 -3.38
C ILE A 6 6.26 -48.10 -3.29
N LEU A 7 7.39 -48.79 -3.02
CA LEU A 7 8.68 -48.12 -2.89
C LEU A 7 9.09 -47.42 -4.20
N ARG A 8 8.95 -48.11 -5.34
CA ARG A 8 9.27 -47.51 -6.66
C ARG A 8 8.44 -46.30 -6.97
N ASN A 9 7.14 -46.35 -6.69
CA ASN A 9 6.23 -45.22 -6.91
C ASN A 9 6.51 -44.07 -5.93
N ALA A 10 6.81 -44.39 -4.65
CA ALA A 10 7.21 -43.39 -3.65
C ALA A 10 8.51 -42.68 -4.02
N VAL A 11 9.52 -43.41 -4.49
CA VAL A 11 10.79 -42.86 -4.96
C VAL A 11 10.57 -41.97 -6.19
N GLY A 12 9.76 -42.43 -7.15
CA GLY A 12 9.40 -41.62 -8.34
C GLY A 12 8.70 -40.33 -7.96
N LEU A 13 7.73 -40.38 -7.04
CA LEU A 13 7.00 -39.21 -6.57
C LEU A 13 7.92 -38.26 -5.78
N ALA A 14 8.78 -38.77 -4.94
CA ALA A 14 9.76 -37.99 -4.18
C ALA A 14 10.77 -37.29 -5.11
N LEU A 15 11.25 -37.95 -6.14
CA LEU A 15 12.15 -37.38 -7.13
C LEU A 15 11.43 -36.25 -7.91
N PHE A 16 10.22 -36.51 -8.36
CA PHE A 16 9.39 -35.48 -9.05
C PHE A 16 9.18 -34.28 -8.16
N ALA A 17 8.77 -34.46 -6.90
CA ALA A 17 8.60 -33.41 -5.94
C ALA A 17 9.89 -32.59 -5.71
N ALA A 18 11.01 -33.27 -5.53
CA ALA A 18 12.32 -32.63 -5.33
C ALA A 18 12.74 -31.78 -6.54
N VAL A 19 12.56 -32.30 -7.76
CA VAL A 19 12.83 -31.54 -9.00
C VAL A 19 11.91 -30.32 -9.11
N THR A 20 10.62 -30.51 -8.88
CA THR A 20 9.63 -29.40 -8.97
C THR A 20 9.93 -28.31 -7.95
N VAL A 21 10.17 -28.67 -6.69
CA VAL A 21 10.54 -27.73 -5.64
C VAL A 21 11.87 -27.05 -5.96
N GLY A 22 12.85 -27.78 -6.47
CA GLY A 22 14.15 -27.25 -6.88
C GLY A 22 14.03 -26.21 -8.00
N VAL A 23 13.21 -26.48 -9.02
CA VAL A 23 12.95 -25.51 -10.11
C VAL A 23 12.24 -24.26 -9.59
N ILE A 24 11.22 -24.42 -8.74
CA ILE A 24 10.50 -23.29 -8.15
C ILE A 24 11.45 -22.45 -7.29
N ALA A 25 12.24 -23.07 -6.42
CA ALA A 25 13.18 -22.37 -5.56
C ALA A 25 14.25 -21.62 -6.38
N ALA A 26 14.84 -22.28 -7.39
CA ALA A 26 15.82 -21.65 -8.27
C ALA A 26 15.25 -20.47 -9.05
N THR A 27 14.02 -20.60 -9.56
CA THR A 27 13.33 -19.50 -10.25
C THR A 27 13.07 -18.34 -9.28
N GLN A 28 12.57 -18.62 -8.07
CA GLN A 28 12.28 -17.60 -7.06
C GLN A 28 13.54 -16.81 -6.67
N VAL A 29 14.66 -17.51 -6.41
CA VAL A 29 15.94 -16.84 -6.10
C VAL A 29 16.45 -16.04 -7.28
N GLY A 30 16.41 -16.61 -8.49
CA GLY A 30 16.89 -15.94 -9.70
C GLY A 30 16.05 -14.74 -10.16
N THR A 31 14.81 -14.63 -9.71
CA THR A 31 13.92 -13.50 -10.07
C THR A 31 13.71 -12.49 -8.94
N ALA A 32 14.16 -12.78 -7.71
CA ALA A 32 13.89 -11.96 -6.53
C ALA A 32 14.37 -10.51 -6.69
N GLU A 33 15.59 -10.30 -7.22
CA GLU A 33 16.18 -8.99 -7.45
C GLU A 33 15.39 -8.19 -8.50
N ALA A 34 15.08 -8.80 -9.64
CA ALA A 34 14.29 -8.16 -10.69
C ALA A 34 12.86 -7.79 -10.20
N ILE A 35 12.26 -8.62 -9.36
CA ILE A 35 10.96 -8.34 -8.75
C ILE A 35 11.09 -7.16 -7.78
N ALA A 36 12.14 -7.11 -6.96
CA ALA A 36 12.38 -6.00 -6.04
C ALA A 36 12.59 -4.67 -6.78
N GLU A 37 13.38 -4.66 -7.84
CA GLU A 37 13.58 -3.47 -8.69
C GLU A 37 12.28 -2.99 -9.33
N GLN A 38 11.47 -3.92 -9.88
CA GLN A 38 10.18 -3.56 -10.48
C GLN A 38 9.20 -3.00 -9.46
N ARG A 39 9.18 -3.52 -8.24
CA ARG A 39 8.36 -3.00 -7.14
C ARG A 39 8.82 -1.61 -6.72
N ALA A 40 10.12 -1.38 -6.59
CA ALA A 40 10.68 -0.06 -6.26
C ALA A 40 10.34 0.97 -7.36
N ALA A 41 10.50 0.60 -8.62
CA ALA A 41 10.14 1.46 -9.75
C ALA A 41 8.63 1.76 -9.81
N ALA A 42 7.78 0.78 -9.51
CA ALA A 42 6.33 0.97 -9.45
C ALA A 42 5.94 1.89 -8.29
N ARG A 43 6.57 1.73 -7.11
CA ARG A 43 6.37 2.58 -5.95
C ARG A 43 6.74 4.03 -6.26
N LEU A 44 7.93 4.26 -6.82
CA LEU A 44 8.37 5.61 -7.20
C LEU A 44 7.41 6.27 -8.19
N ARG A 45 6.97 5.56 -9.23
CA ARG A 45 5.97 6.09 -10.17
C ARG A 45 4.67 6.49 -9.47
N ALA A 46 4.18 5.65 -8.56
CA ALA A 46 2.97 5.95 -7.80
C ALA A 46 3.13 7.20 -6.93
N LEU A 47 4.30 7.40 -6.31
CA LEU A 47 4.61 8.61 -5.54
C LEU A 47 4.60 9.86 -6.43
N LEU A 48 5.26 9.80 -7.60
CA LEU A 48 5.31 10.92 -8.55
C LEU A 48 3.99 11.21 -9.26
N GLU A 49 3.11 10.21 -9.39
CA GLU A 49 1.73 10.43 -9.85
C GLU A 49 0.86 11.16 -8.81
N ILE A 50 1.15 11.02 -7.52
CA ILE A 50 0.47 11.74 -6.43
C ILE A 50 1.05 13.14 -6.29
N LEU A 51 2.38 13.24 -6.28
CA LEU A 51 3.10 14.48 -6.03
C LEU A 51 4.15 14.68 -7.14
N PRO A 52 3.89 15.55 -8.13
CA PRO A 52 4.82 15.85 -9.20
C PRO A 52 6.15 16.43 -8.69
N GLU A 53 7.26 16.12 -9.38
CA GLU A 53 8.63 16.50 -8.99
C GLU A 53 8.84 18.01 -8.84
N ASP A 54 8.05 18.85 -9.53
CA ASP A 54 8.11 20.30 -9.43
C ASP A 54 7.49 20.87 -8.15
N THR A 55 6.85 20.03 -7.33
CA THR A 55 6.19 20.44 -6.08
C THR A 55 7.10 20.39 -4.86
N PHE A 56 8.22 19.66 -4.91
CA PHE A 56 9.19 19.51 -3.83
C PHE A 56 10.62 19.62 -4.36
N ASP A 57 11.63 19.78 -3.49
CA ASP A 57 13.03 19.96 -3.86
C ASP A 57 14.01 19.09 -3.07
N ASN A 58 13.51 18.30 -2.11
CA ASN A 58 14.34 17.34 -1.38
C ASN A 58 14.44 15.98 -2.11
N ALA A 59 15.41 15.16 -1.69
CA ALA A 59 15.52 13.77 -2.14
C ALA A 59 14.43 12.92 -1.48
N LEU A 60 13.23 12.86 -2.10
CA LEU A 60 12.03 12.25 -1.53
C LEU A 60 12.26 10.83 -0.95
N LEU A 61 13.06 10.00 -1.61
CA LEU A 61 13.33 8.63 -1.17
C LEU A 61 14.35 8.53 -0.03
N GLU A 62 15.00 9.63 0.34
CA GLU A 62 15.98 9.69 1.43
C GLU A 62 15.37 10.32 2.70
N ASP A 63 14.31 11.11 2.57
CA ASP A 63 13.60 11.72 3.72
C ASP A 63 12.48 10.78 4.19
N VAL A 64 12.89 9.81 5.01
CA VAL A 64 12.07 8.65 5.41
C VAL A 64 11.71 8.73 6.88
N VAL A 65 10.45 8.49 7.18
CA VAL A 65 9.92 8.26 8.54
C VAL A 65 9.40 6.83 8.61
N LEU A 66 9.84 6.04 9.59
CA LEU A 66 9.28 4.73 9.84
C LEU A 66 7.94 4.88 10.57
N VAL A 67 6.90 4.30 10.01
CA VAL A 67 5.56 4.23 10.59
C VAL A 67 5.22 2.79 10.92
N ASP A 68 4.69 2.58 12.12
CA ASP A 68 4.31 1.27 12.64
C ASP A 68 3.01 1.44 13.43
N ASP A 69 1.89 1.35 12.74
CA ASP A 69 0.58 1.50 13.38
C ASP A 69 -0.47 0.58 12.74
N THR A 70 -1.18 -0.13 13.58
CA THR A 70 -2.26 -1.05 13.16
C THR A 70 -3.44 -0.32 12.50
N ALA A 71 -3.62 0.99 12.75
CA ALA A 71 -4.62 1.79 12.06
C ALA A 71 -4.29 1.95 10.56
N LEU A 72 -2.99 1.91 10.21
CA LEU A 72 -2.52 1.85 8.83
C LEU A 72 -2.58 0.42 8.24
N GLY A 73 -2.96 -0.58 9.05
CA GLY A 73 -2.96 -1.99 8.69
C GLY A 73 -1.56 -2.60 8.66
N LEU A 74 -0.56 -1.96 9.27
CA LEU A 74 0.82 -2.42 9.26
C LEU A 74 1.09 -3.40 10.43
N ASP A 75 1.71 -4.53 10.12
CA ASP A 75 2.19 -5.52 11.08
C ASP A 75 3.68 -5.34 11.39
N GLU A 76 4.39 -4.61 10.54
CA GLU A 76 5.82 -4.31 10.63
C GLU A 76 6.04 -2.84 10.23
N PRO A 77 7.10 -2.17 10.72
CA PRO A 77 7.43 -0.81 10.31
C PRO A 77 7.61 -0.70 8.79
N GLU A 78 6.95 0.29 8.20
CA GLU A 78 7.12 0.64 6.78
C GLU A 78 7.56 2.09 6.63
N GLU A 79 8.19 2.38 5.49
CA GLU A 79 8.69 3.71 5.15
C GLU A 79 7.55 4.60 4.66
N ALA A 80 7.36 5.75 5.33
CA ALA A 80 6.66 6.91 4.81
C ALA A 80 7.69 7.92 4.30
N PHE A 81 7.42 8.59 3.18
CA PHE A 81 8.31 9.56 2.56
C PHE A 81 7.80 10.96 2.77
N VAL A 82 8.67 11.89 3.13
CA VAL A 82 8.31 13.29 3.39
C VAL A 82 8.83 14.18 2.27
N ALA A 83 7.92 14.87 1.60
CA ALA A 83 8.25 15.86 0.57
C ALA A 83 8.38 17.25 1.20
N ARG A 84 9.47 17.94 0.87
CA ARG A 84 9.77 19.30 1.35
C ARG A 84 10.09 20.24 0.20
N ARG A 85 9.88 21.53 0.45
CA ARG A 85 10.37 22.60 -0.42
C ARG A 85 11.10 23.61 0.45
N GLY A 86 12.42 23.60 0.42
CA GLY A 86 13.24 24.26 1.43
C GLY A 86 12.92 23.70 2.82
N ASP A 87 12.52 24.58 3.74
CA ASP A 87 12.12 24.19 5.10
C ASP A 87 10.63 23.86 5.23
N ASP A 88 9.83 24.10 4.19
CA ASP A 88 8.39 23.89 4.22
C ASP A 88 8.04 22.42 3.94
N LEU A 89 7.15 21.88 4.77
CA LEU A 89 6.57 20.55 4.59
C LEU A 89 5.46 20.61 3.53
N VAL A 90 5.62 19.85 2.44
CA VAL A 90 4.65 19.82 1.33
C VAL A 90 3.62 18.72 1.51
N ALA A 91 4.09 17.50 1.71
CA ALA A 91 3.24 16.32 1.90
C ALA A 91 4.05 15.15 2.49
N ALA A 92 3.35 14.16 3.04
CA ALA A 92 3.92 12.86 3.36
C ALA A 92 3.19 11.75 2.58
N MET A 93 3.95 10.78 2.09
CA MET A 93 3.46 9.60 1.39
C MET A 93 3.45 8.43 2.35
N VAL A 94 2.26 8.05 2.82
CA VAL A 94 2.06 7.08 3.90
C VAL A 94 1.63 5.73 3.31
N PRO A 95 2.29 4.61 3.66
CA PRO A 95 1.83 3.29 3.28
C PRO A 95 0.55 2.94 4.04
N VAL A 96 -0.41 2.33 3.35
CA VAL A 96 -1.66 1.85 3.95
C VAL A 96 -1.93 0.44 3.45
N ARG A 97 -2.12 -0.49 4.37
CA ARG A 97 -2.57 -1.84 4.05
C ARG A 97 -4.04 -2.02 4.37
N VAL A 98 -4.76 -2.60 3.44
CA VAL A 98 -6.18 -2.92 3.55
C VAL A 98 -6.33 -4.43 3.46
N PRO A 99 -6.43 -5.15 4.60
CA PRO A 99 -6.45 -6.60 4.62
C PRO A 99 -7.75 -7.20 4.05
N ASP A 100 -8.84 -6.44 4.12
CA ASP A 100 -10.21 -6.88 3.86
C ASP A 100 -10.65 -6.70 2.40
N GLY A 101 -9.73 -6.71 1.44
CA GLY A 101 -10.06 -6.75 0.01
C GLY A 101 -10.79 -8.05 -0.35
N TYR A 102 -11.47 -8.08 -1.50
CA TYR A 102 -12.22 -9.27 -1.93
C TYR A 102 -11.30 -10.48 -2.18
N SER A 103 -10.16 -10.25 -2.81
CA SER A 103 -9.19 -11.31 -3.14
C SER A 103 -7.95 -11.28 -2.24
N GLY A 104 -8.02 -10.57 -1.11
CA GLY A 104 -6.94 -10.43 -0.14
C GLY A 104 -6.47 -9.00 0.06
N GLU A 105 -5.27 -8.86 0.61
CA GLU A 105 -4.69 -7.56 0.94
C GLU A 105 -4.55 -6.64 -0.28
N ILE A 106 -4.88 -5.36 -0.07
CA ILE A 106 -4.65 -4.26 -1.00
C ILE A 106 -3.63 -3.32 -0.37
N ARG A 107 -2.57 -2.99 -1.09
CA ARG A 107 -1.54 -2.04 -0.65
C ARG A 107 -1.72 -0.72 -1.36
N LEU A 108 -1.85 0.34 -0.59
CA LEU A 108 -2.04 1.70 -1.07
C LEU A 108 -0.87 2.59 -0.62
N VAL A 109 -0.68 3.69 -1.31
CA VAL A 109 0.05 4.85 -0.82
C VAL A 109 -0.91 6.04 -0.77
N LEU A 110 -0.91 6.73 0.36
CA LEU A 110 -1.77 7.89 0.64
C LEU A 110 -0.89 9.13 0.82
N GLY A 111 -1.02 10.10 -0.07
CA GLY A 111 -0.37 11.40 0.07
C GLY A 111 -1.20 12.32 0.97
N LEU A 112 -0.60 12.83 2.05
CA LEU A 112 -1.25 13.73 3.02
C LEU A 112 -0.49 15.03 3.13
N ARG A 113 -1.21 16.16 3.08
CA ARG A 113 -0.65 17.48 3.44
C ARG A 113 -0.61 17.65 4.96
N PRO A 114 0.16 18.63 5.45
CA PRO A 114 0.21 18.95 6.87
C PRO A 114 -1.14 19.35 7.48
N ASP A 115 -2.11 19.81 6.67
CA ASP A 115 -3.47 20.13 7.09
C ASP A 115 -4.42 18.92 7.14
N GLY A 116 -3.93 17.72 6.80
CA GLY A 116 -4.71 16.48 6.76
C GLY A 116 -5.49 16.26 5.48
N SER A 117 -5.38 17.15 4.49
CA SER A 117 -6.01 16.92 3.19
C SER A 117 -5.23 15.90 2.35
N ILE A 118 -5.97 15.07 1.62
CA ILE A 118 -5.40 14.05 0.73
C ILE A 118 -4.88 14.74 -0.54
N VAL A 119 -3.60 14.54 -0.84
CA VAL A 119 -3.01 14.93 -2.14
C VAL A 119 -3.45 13.96 -3.22
N GLY A 120 -3.42 12.68 -2.91
CA GLY A 120 -3.83 11.61 -3.80
C GLY A 120 -3.69 10.24 -3.15
N VAL A 121 -4.28 9.24 -3.78
CA VAL A 121 -4.19 7.83 -3.39
C VAL A 121 -3.80 7.01 -4.60
N ARG A 122 -2.86 6.07 -4.45
CA ARG A 122 -2.53 5.12 -5.52
C ARG A 122 -2.46 3.71 -4.97
N THR A 123 -2.91 2.78 -5.78
CA THR A 123 -2.80 1.35 -5.49
C THR A 123 -1.44 0.84 -5.93
N LEU A 124 -0.68 0.25 -5.01
CA LEU A 124 0.64 -0.32 -5.26
C LEU A 124 0.56 -1.79 -5.65
N GLU A 125 -0.23 -2.56 -4.90
CA GLU A 125 -0.38 -4.01 -5.10
C GLU A 125 -1.79 -4.45 -4.68
N HIS A 126 -2.38 -5.37 -5.43
CA HIS A 126 -3.64 -6.04 -5.10
C HIS A 126 -3.80 -7.33 -5.92
N ARG A 127 -4.77 -8.15 -5.54
CA ARG A 127 -5.15 -9.37 -6.26
C ARG A 127 -6.63 -9.37 -6.66
N GLU A 128 -7.24 -8.19 -6.72
CA GLU A 128 -8.65 -8.03 -7.05
C GLU A 128 -8.97 -8.53 -8.46
N THR A 129 -10.21 -8.98 -8.66
CA THR A 129 -10.67 -9.58 -9.91
C THR A 129 -10.63 -8.56 -11.06
N PRO A 130 -9.92 -8.86 -12.17
CA PRO A 130 -9.87 -8.00 -13.35
C PRO A 130 -11.26 -7.67 -13.90
N GLY A 131 -11.47 -6.40 -14.24
CA GLY A 131 -12.75 -5.86 -14.74
C GLY A 131 -13.81 -5.60 -13.65
N LEU A 132 -13.57 -6.01 -12.40
CA LEU A 132 -14.48 -5.83 -11.27
C LEU A 132 -13.85 -4.97 -10.18
N GLY A 133 -12.97 -5.56 -9.35
CA GLY A 133 -12.32 -4.89 -8.23
C GLY A 133 -11.08 -4.09 -8.62
N ASP A 134 -10.45 -4.37 -9.76
CA ASP A 134 -9.25 -3.68 -10.27
C ASP A 134 -9.48 -2.22 -10.66
N LYS A 135 -10.72 -1.74 -10.62
CA LYS A 135 -11.09 -0.33 -10.82
C LYS A 135 -10.55 0.62 -9.73
N ILE A 136 -9.92 0.09 -8.70
CA ILE A 136 -9.14 0.86 -7.73
C ILE A 136 -7.81 1.37 -8.33
N GLU A 137 -7.33 0.80 -9.44
CA GLU A 137 -6.17 1.29 -10.17
C GLU A 137 -6.55 2.50 -11.03
N LEU A 138 -5.75 3.58 -10.99
CA LEU A 138 -5.98 4.78 -11.78
C LEU A 138 -6.03 4.49 -13.29
N ARG A 139 -5.17 3.58 -13.78
CA ARG A 139 -5.17 3.17 -15.20
C ARG A 139 -6.44 2.44 -15.65
N LYS A 140 -7.27 1.97 -14.73
CA LYS A 140 -8.52 1.25 -15.01
C LYS A 140 -9.76 2.13 -14.83
N SER A 141 -9.70 3.07 -13.88
CA SER A 141 -10.81 3.95 -13.56
C SER A 141 -10.34 5.19 -12.79
N ASN A 142 -11.01 6.31 -12.99
CA ASN A 142 -10.79 7.54 -12.23
C ASN A 142 -11.37 7.49 -10.80
N TRP A 143 -11.91 6.35 -10.37
CA TRP A 143 -12.57 6.23 -9.07
C TRP A 143 -11.69 6.65 -7.89
N ILE A 144 -10.40 6.27 -7.93
CA ILE A 144 -9.44 6.57 -6.87
C ILE A 144 -9.18 8.09 -6.72
N LEU A 145 -9.46 8.89 -7.76
CA LEU A 145 -9.30 10.34 -7.72
C LEU A 145 -10.40 11.03 -6.88
N ALA A 146 -11.49 10.32 -6.54
CA ALA A 146 -12.55 10.86 -5.69
C ALA A 146 -12.09 11.21 -4.27
N PHE A 147 -10.92 10.74 -3.86
CA PHE A 147 -10.32 11.04 -2.56
C PHE A 147 -9.44 12.28 -2.58
N GLU A 148 -9.03 12.79 -3.74
CA GLU A 148 -8.16 13.96 -3.85
C GLU A 148 -8.84 15.21 -3.28
N GLY A 149 -8.13 15.95 -2.45
CA GLY A 149 -8.63 17.14 -1.73
C GLY A 149 -9.53 16.83 -0.54
N ARG A 150 -9.88 15.58 -0.27
CA ARG A 150 -10.69 15.17 0.88
C ARG A 150 -9.87 15.17 2.17
N SER A 151 -10.58 15.30 3.29
CA SER A 151 -10.02 15.21 4.64
C SER A 151 -11.01 14.52 5.58
N LEU A 152 -10.64 14.24 6.80
CA LEU A 152 -11.52 13.54 7.75
C LEU A 152 -12.82 14.30 8.07
N GLY A 153 -12.87 15.62 7.83
CA GLY A 153 -14.06 16.47 7.99
C GLY A 153 -14.83 16.76 6.68
N ASP A 154 -14.27 16.34 5.53
CA ASP A 154 -14.87 16.52 4.20
C ASP A 154 -14.62 15.29 3.32
N PRO A 155 -15.64 14.41 3.15
CA PRO A 155 -16.99 14.48 3.72
C PRO A 155 -17.01 14.29 5.25
N PRO A 156 -18.15 14.55 5.91
CA PRO A 156 -18.34 14.27 7.33
C PRO A 156 -17.93 12.82 7.68
N ARG A 157 -17.48 12.58 8.91
CA ARG A 157 -16.94 11.28 9.33
C ARG A 157 -17.90 10.11 9.06
N GLU A 158 -19.21 10.33 9.26
CA GLU A 158 -20.29 9.36 9.01
C GLU A 158 -20.45 9.01 7.54
N ASP A 159 -20.01 9.87 6.64
CA ASP A 159 -20.14 9.68 5.18
C ASP A 159 -18.92 9.00 4.56
N TRP A 160 -17.91 8.63 5.36
CA TRP A 160 -16.76 7.86 4.91
C TRP A 160 -17.10 6.38 4.69
N ALA A 161 -18.06 6.17 3.81
CA ALA A 161 -18.52 4.86 3.38
C ALA A 161 -18.90 4.90 1.88
N VAL A 162 -19.15 3.74 1.28
CA VAL A 162 -19.69 3.70 -0.07
C VAL A 162 -21.18 4.09 -0.08
N ARG A 163 -21.66 4.68 -1.16
CA ARG A 163 -23.07 5.13 -1.30
C ARG A 163 -24.09 4.04 -1.01
N LYS A 164 -23.74 2.78 -1.32
CA LYS A 164 -24.61 1.62 -1.00
C LYS A 164 -24.84 1.44 0.51
N ASP A 165 -23.94 1.94 1.32
CA ASP A 165 -23.98 1.91 2.79
C ASP A 165 -24.34 3.30 3.38
N GLY A 166 -24.79 4.23 2.55
CA GLY A 166 -25.20 5.59 2.95
C GLY A 166 -24.11 6.64 2.90
N GLY A 167 -22.89 6.31 2.46
CA GLY A 167 -21.75 7.23 2.41
C GLY A 167 -21.61 8.02 1.10
N ALA A 168 -20.49 8.73 0.96
CA ALA A 168 -20.21 9.66 -0.13
C ALA A 168 -19.57 9.02 -1.37
N PHE A 169 -18.91 7.86 -1.24
CA PHE A 169 -18.10 7.26 -2.30
C PHE A 169 -18.86 6.25 -3.15
N ASP A 170 -18.61 6.23 -4.45
CA ASP A 170 -19.23 5.26 -5.35
C ASP A 170 -18.74 3.84 -5.08
N ALA A 171 -19.62 2.84 -5.28
CA ALA A 171 -19.26 1.43 -5.30
C ALA A 171 -19.20 0.91 -6.74
N PHE A 172 -18.45 -0.17 -6.97
CA PHE A 172 -18.42 -0.81 -8.28
C PHE A 172 -19.61 -1.73 -8.47
N THR A 173 -20.24 -1.68 -9.65
CA THR A 173 -21.27 -2.65 -10.01
C THR A 173 -20.67 -4.06 -10.06
N GLY A 174 -21.19 -4.96 -9.25
CA GLY A 174 -20.70 -6.34 -9.16
C GLY A 174 -19.50 -6.57 -8.22
N ALA A 175 -18.90 -5.51 -7.66
CA ALA A 175 -17.75 -5.62 -6.74
C ALA A 175 -17.84 -4.55 -5.63
N THR A 176 -18.65 -4.77 -4.62
CA THR A 176 -18.85 -3.79 -3.53
C THR A 176 -17.81 -3.92 -2.41
N ILE A 177 -17.23 -5.10 -2.21
CA ILE A 177 -16.30 -5.38 -1.11
C ILE A 177 -15.04 -4.54 -1.26
N THR A 178 -14.42 -4.56 -2.42
CA THR A 178 -13.17 -3.84 -2.71
C THR A 178 -13.25 -2.33 -2.42
N PRO A 179 -14.19 -1.55 -3.01
CA PRO A 179 -14.28 -0.12 -2.73
C PRO A 179 -14.65 0.16 -1.27
N ARG A 180 -15.47 -0.68 -0.63
CA ARG A 180 -15.78 -0.57 0.81
C ARG A 180 -14.52 -0.71 1.66
N ALA A 181 -13.69 -1.71 1.38
CA ALA A 181 -12.45 -1.94 2.09
C ALA A 181 -11.46 -0.78 1.91
N VAL A 182 -11.30 -0.26 0.69
CA VAL A 182 -10.42 0.88 0.40
C VAL A 182 -10.88 2.14 1.11
N VAL A 183 -12.17 2.50 1.05
CA VAL A 183 -12.72 3.66 1.77
C VAL A 183 -12.45 3.56 3.27
N ALA A 184 -12.72 2.38 3.86
CA ALA A 184 -12.47 2.15 5.29
C ALA A 184 -10.97 2.23 5.64
N GLY A 185 -10.08 1.75 4.77
CA GLY A 185 -8.63 1.84 4.95
C GLY A 185 -8.14 3.28 4.94
N ILE A 186 -8.60 4.08 3.98
CA ILE A 186 -8.26 5.51 3.88
C ILE A 186 -8.79 6.27 5.10
N TYR A 187 -10.02 5.99 5.52
CA TYR A 187 -10.60 6.58 6.73
C TYR A 187 -9.75 6.32 7.97
N ARG A 188 -9.33 5.06 8.19
CA ARG A 188 -8.45 4.70 9.31
C ARG A 188 -7.11 5.45 9.27
N ALA A 189 -6.54 5.61 8.08
CA ALA A 189 -5.29 6.35 7.91
C ALA A 189 -5.45 7.84 8.22
N LEU A 190 -6.55 8.46 7.83
CA LEU A 190 -6.86 9.85 8.19
C LEU A 190 -7.10 10.01 9.70
N ASP A 191 -7.81 9.09 10.33
CA ASP A 191 -8.04 9.09 11.77
C ASP A 191 -6.73 8.90 12.56
N TRP A 192 -5.84 8.01 12.09
CA TRP A 192 -4.49 7.88 12.61
C TRP A 192 -3.70 9.19 12.49
N PHE A 193 -3.76 9.84 11.34
CA PHE A 193 -3.07 11.09 11.10
C PHE A 193 -3.50 12.18 12.10
N GLU A 194 -4.79 12.33 12.36
CA GLU A 194 -5.30 13.29 13.35
C GLU A 194 -4.92 12.94 14.80
N ARG A 195 -4.80 11.65 15.15
CA ARG A 195 -4.48 11.21 16.51
C ARG A 195 -3.01 11.31 16.90
N GLY A 196 -2.13 11.65 15.98
CA GLY A 196 -0.70 11.78 16.26
C GLY A 196 0.21 11.43 15.10
N GLY A 197 -0.32 10.83 14.03
CA GLY A 197 0.43 10.53 12.81
C GLY A 197 1.02 11.79 12.16
N ARG A 198 0.33 12.92 12.28
CA ARG A 198 0.84 14.22 11.86
C ARG A 198 2.15 14.58 12.57
N ASP A 199 2.20 14.44 13.88
CA ASP A 199 3.40 14.76 14.67
C ASP A 199 4.52 13.75 14.41
N ALA A 200 4.18 12.50 14.15
CA ALA A 200 5.14 11.47 13.77
C ALA A 200 5.79 11.76 12.41
N LEU A 201 5.01 12.25 11.44
CA LEU A 201 5.50 12.52 10.07
C LEU A 201 6.19 13.88 9.96
N PHE A 202 5.67 14.89 10.63
CA PHE A 202 6.03 16.30 10.45
C PHE A 202 6.62 16.94 11.70
N GLY A 203 6.71 16.20 12.82
CA GLY A 203 7.35 16.67 14.03
C GLY A 203 8.87 16.82 13.88
N PRO A 204 9.57 17.43 14.87
CA PRO A 204 11.02 17.55 14.82
C PRO A 204 11.64 16.17 14.71
N THR A 205 12.40 15.94 13.66
CA THR A 205 13.13 14.68 13.41
C THR A 205 14.02 14.41 14.61
N THR A 206 13.64 13.43 15.43
CA THR A 206 14.53 12.91 16.47
C THR A 206 15.62 12.13 15.73
N THR A 207 16.70 12.81 15.37
CA THR A 207 17.92 12.17 14.88
C THR A 207 18.37 11.23 16.00
N MET A 208 18.18 9.92 15.82
CA MET A 208 18.85 8.95 16.68
C MET A 208 20.35 9.10 16.42
N GLU A 209 21.00 9.92 17.25
CA GLU A 209 22.45 9.89 17.36
C GLU A 209 22.83 8.45 17.72
N SER A 210 23.49 7.78 16.80
CA SER A 210 24.16 6.52 17.02
C SER A 210 25.21 6.75 18.11
N THR A 211 24.86 6.43 19.35
CA THR A 211 25.81 6.37 20.44
C THR A 211 26.68 5.15 20.22
N GLY A 212 27.75 5.34 19.43
CA GLY A 212 28.86 4.43 19.39
C GLY A 212 29.66 4.56 20.68
N GLN A 213 29.67 3.54 21.47
CA GLN A 213 30.74 3.19 22.40
C GLN A 213 31.04 1.70 22.28
#